data_001471502f0485c6f5ddad0e2dfef832
#
_entry.id   001471502f0485c6f5ddad0e2dfef832
#
_cell.length_a   1.000
_cell.length_b   1.000
_cell.length_c   1.000
_cell.angle_alpha   90.00
_cell.angle_beta   90.00
_cell.angle_gamma   90.00
#
_symmetry.space_group_name_H-M   'P 1'
#
loop_
_entity.id
_entity.type
_entity.pdbx_description
1 polymer ?
#
loop_
_entity_poly.entity_id
_entity_poly.type
_entity_poly.pdbx_seq_one_letter_code
_entity_poly.pdbx_strand_id
1 'polypeptide(L)'
;VLELLRSSDIGNSKTIPVIVATASGSCTEEELLVHGFTACLFKPFDMAELIDVSEKCLLQKTDVEEYPDLSSLLAYGNKTAMLDRLITETEKDMQAMREAFGRLDRKALDEQVHRLRSSWAVIRADGPLWKLHELLHRDEKCSDEELRHSVNGVLRMGTAIIELARKEKKEEVR
;
A
#
# COMPACT_ATOMS: atom_id res chain seq x y z
N VAL A 1 -20.93 -15.79 6.71
CA VAL A 1 -20.25 -14.60 7.31
C VAL A 1 -19.45 -13.86 6.25
N LEU A 2 -18.56 -14.52 5.47
CA LEU A 2 -17.73 -13.87 4.47
C LEU A 2 -18.54 -13.19 3.36
N GLU A 3 -19.58 -13.82 2.85
CA GLU A 3 -20.49 -13.26 1.84
C GLU A 3 -21.15 -11.96 2.32
N LEU A 4 -21.61 -11.94 3.57
CA LEU A 4 -22.15 -10.72 4.19
C LEU A 4 -21.11 -9.61 4.30
N LEU A 5 -19.88 -9.95 4.65
CA LEU A 5 -18.78 -8.99 4.68
C LEU A 5 -18.51 -8.41 3.29
N ARG A 6 -18.42 -9.27 2.27
CA ARG A 6 -18.12 -8.86 0.89
C ARG A 6 -19.24 -8.08 0.21
N SER A 7 -20.51 -8.30 0.65
CA SER A 7 -21.67 -7.56 0.15
C SER A 7 -21.89 -6.22 0.85
N SER A 8 -21.15 -5.94 1.93
CA SER A 8 -21.28 -4.66 2.65
C SER A 8 -20.45 -3.57 1.96
N ASP A 9 -20.89 -2.32 2.08
CA ASP A 9 -20.17 -1.13 1.61
C ASP A 9 -19.40 -0.42 2.75
N ILE A 10 -19.05 -1.16 3.79
CA ILE A 10 -18.35 -0.61 4.97
C ILE A 10 -16.83 -0.67 4.74
N GLY A 11 -16.19 0.47 4.55
CA GLY A 11 -14.75 0.57 4.43
C GLY A 11 -14.18 -0.30 3.30
N ASN A 12 -13.19 -1.14 3.63
CA ASN A 12 -12.55 -2.08 2.70
C ASN A 12 -13.10 -3.51 2.78
N SER A 13 -14.36 -3.69 3.20
CA SER A 13 -15.00 -4.99 3.38
C SER A 13 -14.93 -5.92 2.16
N LYS A 14 -14.87 -5.34 0.95
CA LYS A 14 -14.78 -6.08 -0.32
C LYS A 14 -13.38 -6.65 -0.59
N THR A 15 -12.33 -6.03 -0.05
CA THR A 15 -10.93 -6.33 -0.40
C THR A 15 -10.05 -6.73 0.79
N ILE A 16 -10.52 -6.54 2.02
CA ILE A 16 -9.74 -6.91 3.22
C ILE A 16 -9.38 -8.40 3.19
N PRO A 17 -8.12 -8.79 3.47
CA PRO A 17 -7.76 -10.18 3.65
C PRO A 17 -8.55 -10.82 4.78
N VAL A 18 -9.09 -12.01 4.54
CA VAL A 18 -9.82 -12.77 5.55
C VAL A 18 -9.18 -14.14 5.67
N ILE A 19 -8.60 -14.41 6.84
CA ILE A 19 -8.01 -15.71 7.19
C ILE A 19 -9.05 -16.50 7.95
N VAL A 20 -9.30 -17.74 7.54
CA VAL A 20 -10.17 -18.64 8.27
C VAL A 20 -9.34 -19.57 9.16
N ALA A 21 -9.72 -19.72 10.43
CA ALA A 21 -9.14 -20.69 11.35
C ALA A 21 -10.14 -21.82 11.62
N THR A 22 -9.85 -23.02 11.12
CA THR A 22 -10.78 -24.16 11.19
C THR A 22 -10.13 -25.42 11.79
N ALA A 23 -10.95 -26.37 12.27
CA ALA A 23 -10.46 -27.68 12.68
C ALA A 23 -10.11 -28.54 11.43
N SER A 24 -9.03 -29.29 11.51
CA SER A 24 -8.62 -30.22 10.45
C SER A 24 -9.73 -31.24 10.15
N GLY A 25 -10.07 -31.42 8.86
CA GLY A 25 -10.93 -32.50 8.38
C GLY A 25 -12.33 -32.11 7.88
N SER A 26 -12.74 -30.84 7.97
CA SER A 26 -14.06 -30.42 7.49
C SER A 26 -14.09 -29.75 6.12
N CYS A 27 -12.97 -29.19 5.66
CA CYS A 27 -12.80 -28.57 4.35
C CYS A 27 -11.32 -28.62 3.93
N THR A 28 -11.07 -28.64 2.63
CA THR A 28 -9.72 -28.46 2.10
C THR A 28 -9.36 -27.00 1.98
N GLU A 29 -8.06 -26.69 1.91
CA GLU A 29 -7.58 -25.32 1.68
C GLU A 29 -8.14 -24.76 0.37
N GLU A 30 -8.14 -25.56 -0.69
CA GLU A 30 -8.65 -25.19 -2.01
C GLU A 30 -10.13 -24.79 -1.97
N GLU A 31 -10.96 -25.55 -1.25
CA GLU A 31 -12.38 -25.20 -1.07
C GLU A 31 -12.58 -23.87 -0.34
N LEU A 32 -11.76 -23.60 0.67
CA LEU A 32 -11.86 -22.34 1.43
C LEU A 32 -11.40 -21.14 0.57
N LEU A 33 -10.37 -21.30 -0.24
CA LEU A 33 -9.92 -20.26 -1.18
C LEU A 33 -10.98 -19.97 -2.25
N VAL A 34 -11.65 -20.98 -2.79
CA VAL A 34 -12.77 -20.83 -3.74
C VAL A 34 -13.94 -20.06 -3.12
N HIS A 35 -14.17 -20.23 -1.81
CA HIS A 35 -15.16 -19.45 -1.07
C HIS A 35 -14.79 -18.00 -0.80
N GLY A 36 -13.58 -17.55 -1.23
CA GLY A 36 -13.14 -16.17 -1.15
C GLY A 36 -12.38 -15.81 0.13
N PHE A 37 -11.95 -16.80 0.91
CA PHE A 37 -10.97 -16.57 1.97
C PHE A 37 -9.59 -16.34 1.35
N THR A 38 -8.78 -15.50 2.00
CA THR A 38 -7.43 -15.17 1.51
C THR A 38 -6.43 -16.26 1.89
N ALA A 39 -6.58 -16.85 3.05
CA ALA A 39 -5.77 -17.97 3.53
C ALA A 39 -6.54 -18.77 4.61
N CYS A 40 -6.02 -19.95 4.94
CA CYS A 40 -6.56 -20.76 6.03
C CYS A 40 -5.48 -21.18 7.03
N LEU A 41 -5.91 -21.38 8.27
CA LEU A 41 -5.14 -21.97 9.36
C LEU A 41 -5.88 -23.17 9.93
N PHE A 42 -5.23 -24.32 9.95
CA PHE A 42 -5.82 -25.54 10.53
C PHE A 42 -5.43 -25.66 12.00
N LYS A 43 -6.42 -25.79 12.87
CA LYS A 43 -6.20 -26.01 14.31
C LYS A 43 -5.75 -27.44 14.57
N PRO A 44 -4.74 -27.68 15.43
CA PRO A 44 -3.98 -26.67 16.20
C PRO A 44 -2.90 -25.99 15.36
N PHE A 45 -2.73 -24.69 15.50
CA PHE A 45 -1.63 -23.91 14.90
C PHE A 45 -0.89 -23.13 15.99
N ASP A 46 0.37 -22.83 15.76
CA ASP A 46 1.19 -22.06 16.68
C ASP A 46 1.25 -20.58 16.28
N MET A 47 1.95 -19.77 17.10
CA MET A 47 2.08 -18.34 16.86
C MET A 47 2.94 -18.04 15.62
N ALA A 48 3.92 -18.88 15.31
CA ALA A 48 4.79 -18.69 14.15
C ALA A 48 4.00 -18.90 12.85
N GLU A 49 3.16 -19.93 12.79
CA GLU A 49 2.27 -20.19 11.66
C GLU A 49 1.25 -19.05 11.45
N LEU A 50 0.69 -18.51 12.54
CA LEU A 50 -0.23 -17.37 12.47
C LEU A 50 0.47 -16.13 11.91
N ILE A 51 1.68 -15.84 12.37
CA ILE A 51 2.48 -14.71 11.89
C ILE A 51 2.82 -14.89 10.42
N ASP A 52 3.35 -16.04 10.00
CA ASP A 52 3.73 -16.34 8.62
C ASP A 52 2.55 -16.19 7.65
N VAL A 53 1.38 -16.74 7.98
CA VAL A 53 0.17 -16.61 7.16
C VAL A 53 -0.32 -15.16 7.12
N SER A 54 -0.26 -14.45 8.24
CA SER A 54 -0.67 -13.04 8.30
C SER A 54 0.25 -12.16 7.45
N GLU A 55 1.56 -12.35 7.53
CA GLU A 55 2.55 -11.63 6.71
C GLU A 55 2.34 -11.93 5.23
N LYS A 56 2.17 -13.19 4.84
CA LYS A 56 1.86 -13.57 3.46
C LYS A 56 0.58 -12.91 2.95
N CYS A 57 -0.49 -12.86 3.75
CA CYS A 57 -1.72 -12.20 3.37
C CYS A 57 -1.57 -10.68 3.22
N LEU A 58 -0.72 -10.05 4.04
CA LEU A 58 -0.41 -8.62 3.95
C LEU A 58 0.49 -8.33 2.75
N LEU A 59 1.43 -9.22 2.43
CA LEU A 59 2.33 -9.10 1.27
C LEU A 59 1.61 -9.38 -0.06
N GLN A 60 0.64 -10.31 -0.09
CA GLN A 60 -0.19 -10.56 -1.29
C GLN A 60 -1.12 -9.39 -1.66
N LYS A 61 -1.29 -8.42 -0.77
CA LYS A 61 -2.02 -7.17 -1.06
C LYS A 61 -1.37 -6.28 -2.12
N THR A 62 -0.26 -6.70 -2.70
CA THR A 62 0.61 -5.86 -3.53
C THR A 62 0.29 -5.82 -5.02
N ASP A 63 -0.75 -6.53 -5.49
CA ASP A 63 -1.23 -6.43 -6.89
C ASP A 63 -2.59 -5.74 -7.04
N VAL A 64 -3.24 -5.35 -5.96
CA VAL A 64 -4.28 -4.34 -6.03
C VAL A 64 -3.57 -3.00 -6.15
N GLU A 65 -3.69 -2.33 -7.27
CA GLU A 65 -3.26 -0.94 -7.41
C GLU A 65 -3.81 -0.17 -6.20
N GLU A 66 -2.94 0.15 -5.24
CA GLU A 66 -3.30 1.02 -4.12
C GLU A 66 -3.63 2.37 -4.73
N TYR A 67 -4.93 2.69 -4.80
CA TYR A 67 -5.36 4.04 -5.18
C TYR A 67 -5.30 4.92 -3.94
N PRO A 68 -4.69 6.10 -4.04
CA PRO A 68 -4.64 7.05 -2.94
C PRO A 68 -6.06 7.48 -2.56
N ASP A 69 -6.33 7.55 -1.25
CA ASP A 69 -7.60 7.99 -0.68
C ASP A 69 -7.44 9.36 -0.02
N LEU A 70 -7.95 10.42 -0.65
CA LEU A 70 -7.86 11.79 -0.14
C LEU A 70 -8.95 12.14 0.87
N SER A 71 -9.92 11.26 1.14
CA SER A 71 -11.07 11.55 2.00
C SER A 71 -10.67 12.07 3.38
N SER A 72 -9.68 11.41 4.01
CA SER A 72 -9.18 11.81 5.32
C SER A 72 -8.49 13.17 5.31
N LEU A 73 -7.75 13.47 4.25
CA LEU A 73 -7.07 14.76 4.07
C LEU A 73 -8.07 15.90 3.84
N LEU A 74 -9.15 15.63 3.11
CA LEU A 74 -10.14 16.63 2.71
C LEU A 74 -11.30 16.79 3.71
N ALA A 75 -11.29 16.02 4.79
CA ALA A 75 -12.36 16.08 5.81
C ALA A 75 -12.41 17.42 6.55
N TYR A 76 -11.28 18.13 6.65
CA TYR A 76 -11.17 19.36 7.44
C TYR A 76 -10.33 20.42 6.72
N GLY A 77 -10.77 21.67 6.80
CA GLY A 77 -9.99 22.82 6.34
C GLY A 77 -10.28 23.27 4.89
N ASN A 78 -9.40 24.11 4.36
CA ASN A 78 -9.50 24.61 2.98
C ASN A 78 -8.97 23.56 2.00
N LYS A 79 -9.91 22.84 1.38
CA LYS A 79 -9.60 21.74 0.46
C LYS A 79 -8.69 22.15 -0.69
N THR A 80 -8.98 23.28 -1.35
CA THR A 80 -8.17 23.76 -2.48
C THR A 80 -6.72 24.00 -2.07
N ALA A 81 -6.50 24.66 -0.93
CA ALA A 81 -5.15 24.92 -0.42
C ALA A 81 -4.41 23.61 -0.03
N MET A 82 -5.15 22.64 0.53
CA MET A 82 -4.59 21.34 0.88
C MET A 82 -4.20 20.52 -0.37
N LEU A 83 -5.05 20.53 -1.40
CA LEU A 83 -4.78 19.87 -2.67
C LEU A 83 -3.58 20.52 -3.40
N ASP A 84 -3.49 21.84 -3.42
CA ASP A 84 -2.35 22.56 -4.02
C ASP A 84 -1.03 22.22 -3.31
N ARG A 85 -1.07 22.18 -1.98
CA ARG A 85 0.10 21.79 -1.19
C ARG A 85 0.48 20.35 -1.45
N LEU A 86 -0.49 19.43 -1.48
CA LEU A 86 -0.24 18.00 -1.75
C LEU A 86 0.42 17.82 -3.12
N ILE A 87 -0.09 18.49 -4.17
CA ILE A 87 0.49 18.41 -5.52
C ILE A 87 1.93 18.93 -5.50
N THR A 88 2.16 20.12 -4.96
CA THR A 88 3.48 20.77 -4.97
C THR A 88 4.51 19.98 -4.20
N GLU A 89 4.18 19.48 -2.98
CA GLU A 89 5.10 18.69 -2.17
C GLU A 89 5.37 17.33 -2.82
N THR A 90 4.33 16.67 -3.38
CA THR A 90 4.52 15.38 -4.06
C THR A 90 5.41 15.52 -5.29
N GLU A 91 5.24 16.57 -6.12
CA GLU A 91 6.10 16.83 -7.29
C GLU A 91 7.55 17.02 -6.89
N LYS A 92 7.81 17.81 -5.83
CA LYS A 92 9.13 18.06 -5.27
C LYS A 92 9.77 16.77 -4.74
N ASP A 93 9.01 15.96 -4.02
CA ASP A 93 9.47 14.71 -3.44
C ASP A 93 9.80 13.67 -4.52
N MET A 94 8.98 13.57 -5.56
CA MET A 94 9.26 12.73 -6.71
C MET A 94 10.52 13.16 -7.46
N GLN A 95 10.78 14.46 -7.57
CA GLN A 95 12.01 14.97 -8.17
C GLN A 95 13.22 14.57 -7.33
N ALA A 96 13.17 14.75 -6.01
CA ALA A 96 14.25 14.34 -5.10
C ALA A 96 14.51 12.82 -5.15
N MET A 97 13.44 12.01 -5.26
CA MET A 97 13.55 10.56 -5.43
C MET A 97 14.26 10.18 -6.74
N ARG A 98 13.93 10.83 -7.87
CA ARG A 98 14.58 10.62 -9.16
C ARG A 98 16.07 10.99 -9.12
N GLU A 99 16.40 12.10 -8.48
CA GLU A 99 17.79 12.56 -8.34
C GLU A 99 18.63 11.62 -7.47
N ALA A 100 18.08 11.17 -6.34
CA ALA A 100 18.73 10.20 -5.47
C ALA A 100 18.97 8.86 -6.20
N PHE A 101 17.95 8.39 -6.94
CA PHE A 101 18.07 7.17 -7.75
C PHE A 101 19.06 7.33 -8.90
N GLY A 102 19.08 8.47 -9.60
CA GLY A 102 20.02 8.74 -10.69
C GLY A 102 21.50 8.73 -10.25
N ARG A 103 21.74 9.02 -8.96
CA ARG A 103 23.07 8.93 -8.33
C ARG A 103 23.33 7.58 -7.65
N LEU A 104 22.38 6.67 -7.66
CA LEU A 104 22.38 5.40 -6.91
C LEU A 104 22.66 5.61 -5.41
N ASP A 105 22.24 6.76 -4.88
CA ASP A 105 22.44 7.14 -3.49
C ASP A 105 21.36 6.50 -2.60
N ARG A 106 21.68 5.30 -2.10
CA ARG A 106 20.77 4.51 -1.26
C ARG A 106 20.40 5.23 0.03
N LYS A 107 21.33 6.01 0.61
CA LYS A 107 21.07 6.77 1.83
C LYS A 107 20.08 7.89 1.57
N ALA A 108 20.27 8.64 0.48
CA ALA A 108 19.31 9.67 0.08
C ALA A 108 17.93 9.10 -0.27
N LEU A 109 17.88 7.90 -0.90
CA LEU A 109 16.60 7.21 -1.15
C LEU A 109 15.90 6.85 0.15
N ASP A 110 16.62 6.31 1.14
CA ASP A 110 16.06 5.95 2.44
C ASP A 110 15.54 7.18 3.21
N GLU A 111 16.27 8.28 3.22
CA GLU A 111 15.85 9.55 3.78
C GLU A 111 14.55 10.07 3.13
N GLN A 112 14.39 9.93 1.81
CA GLN A 112 13.16 10.28 1.11
C GLN A 112 12.00 9.37 1.51
N VAL A 113 12.23 8.05 1.59
CA VAL A 113 11.22 7.07 2.02
C VAL A 113 10.71 7.42 3.42
N HIS A 114 11.61 7.65 4.37
CA HIS A 114 11.24 8.04 5.74
C HIS A 114 10.39 9.31 5.79
N ARG A 115 10.75 10.32 5.01
CA ARG A 115 10.03 11.58 4.94
C ARG A 115 8.62 11.42 4.37
N LEU A 116 8.47 10.61 3.30
CA LEU A 116 7.21 10.43 2.60
C LEU A 116 6.21 9.54 3.34
N ARG A 117 6.70 8.55 4.10
CA ARG A 117 5.83 7.54 4.74
C ARG A 117 4.71 8.13 5.57
N SER A 118 5.01 9.12 6.43
CA SER A 118 4.00 9.71 7.32
C SER A 118 2.90 10.47 6.56
N SER A 119 3.26 11.18 5.50
CA SER A 119 2.29 11.92 4.69
C SER A 119 1.47 11.01 3.77
N TRP A 120 2.10 10.01 3.16
CA TRP A 120 1.41 9.08 2.28
C TRP A 120 0.55 8.05 3.03
N ALA A 121 0.88 7.72 4.27
CA ALA A 121 0.04 6.87 5.13
C ALA A 121 -1.35 7.49 5.39
N VAL A 122 -1.44 8.82 5.53
CA VAL A 122 -2.71 9.54 5.72
C VAL A 122 -3.66 9.32 4.54
N ILE A 123 -3.12 9.20 3.35
CA ILE A 123 -3.87 9.00 2.09
C ILE A 123 -3.80 7.54 1.60
N ARG A 124 -3.36 6.60 2.44
CA ARG A 124 -3.24 5.17 2.16
C ARG A 124 -2.44 4.83 0.90
N ALA A 125 -1.37 5.59 0.65
CA ALA A 125 -0.53 5.48 -0.53
C ALA A 125 0.91 5.01 -0.20
N ASP A 126 1.19 4.57 1.02
CA ASP A 126 2.53 4.29 1.53
C ASP A 126 3.07 2.87 1.20
N GLY A 127 2.25 1.99 0.61
CA GLY A 127 2.67 0.63 0.26
C GLY A 127 3.93 0.54 -0.60
N PRO A 128 4.07 1.30 -1.70
CA PRO A 128 5.31 1.31 -2.48
C PRO A 128 6.53 1.80 -1.71
N LEU A 129 6.33 2.70 -0.72
CA LEU A 129 7.41 3.18 0.15
C LEU A 129 7.88 2.10 1.12
N TRP A 130 6.95 1.27 1.62
CA TRP A 130 7.29 0.13 2.46
C TRP A 130 8.14 -0.90 1.69
N LYS A 131 7.76 -1.22 0.45
CA LYS A 131 8.52 -2.14 -0.41
C LYS A 131 9.94 -1.62 -0.68
N LEU A 132 10.07 -0.32 -0.95
CA LEU A 132 11.37 0.30 -1.17
C LEU A 132 12.22 0.32 0.10
N HIS A 133 11.61 0.63 1.25
CA HIS A 133 12.28 0.60 2.55
C HIS A 133 12.81 -0.81 2.86
N GLU A 134 11.99 -1.83 2.74
CA GLU A 134 12.37 -3.23 2.96
C GLU A 134 13.54 -3.64 2.05
N LEU A 135 13.46 -3.26 0.76
CA LEU A 135 14.52 -3.54 -0.20
C LEU A 135 15.85 -2.86 0.15
N LEU A 136 15.81 -1.62 0.66
CA LEU A 136 17.00 -0.86 1.07
C LEU A 136 17.66 -1.42 2.33
N HIS A 137 16.88 -2.07 3.23
CA HIS A 137 17.33 -2.61 4.52
C HIS A 137 17.52 -4.13 4.53
N ARG A 138 17.35 -4.81 3.37
CA ARG A 138 17.61 -6.23 3.26
C ARG A 138 19.10 -6.52 3.44
N ASP A 139 19.45 -7.60 4.16
CA ASP A 139 20.84 -8.03 4.40
C ASP A 139 21.59 -8.37 3.10
N GLU A 140 20.88 -8.92 2.11
CA GLU A 140 21.41 -9.14 0.78
C GLU A 140 21.32 -7.88 -0.08
N LYS A 141 22.41 -7.53 -0.77
CA LYS A 141 22.39 -6.39 -1.70
C LYS A 141 21.37 -6.64 -2.81
N CYS A 142 20.35 -5.82 -2.86
CA CYS A 142 19.40 -5.83 -3.98
C CYS A 142 20.12 -5.44 -5.29
N SER A 143 19.67 -6.01 -6.39
CA SER A 143 20.11 -5.64 -7.73
C SER A 143 19.65 -4.23 -8.11
N ASP A 144 20.35 -3.60 -9.06
CA ASP A 144 19.93 -2.30 -9.58
C ASP A 144 18.57 -2.37 -10.31
N GLU A 145 18.20 -3.55 -10.82
CA GLU A 145 16.92 -3.78 -11.47
C GLU A 145 15.77 -3.83 -10.45
N GLU A 146 15.94 -4.54 -9.33
CA GLU A 146 14.98 -4.56 -8.23
C GLU A 146 14.79 -3.15 -7.63
N LEU A 147 15.89 -2.44 -7.43
CA LEU A 147 15.86 -1.07 -6.94
C LEU A 147 15.09 -0.16 -7.91
N ARG A 148 15.37 -0.26 -9.20
CA ARG A 148 14.68 0.48 -10.26
C ARG A 148 13.19 0.19 -10.26
N HIS A 149 12.82 -1.09 -10.17
CA HIS A 149 11.41 -1.51 -10.15
C HIS A 149 10.67 -0.92 -8.95
N SER A 150 11.28 -0.99 -7.77
CA SER A 150 10.69 -0.47 -6.53
C SER A 150 10.57 1.07 -6.55
N VAL A 151 11.61 1.79 -6.98
CA VAL A 151 11.56 3.26 -7.15
C VAL A 151 10.50 3.66 -8.16
N ASN A 152 10.36 2.96 -9.28
CA ASN A 152 9.31 3.22 -10.27
C ASN A 152 7.91 2.99 -9.68
N GLY A 153 7.74 2.05 -8.75
CA GLY A 153 6.50 1.87 -8.00
C GLY A 153 6.13 3.12 -7.20
N VAL A 154 7.09 3.68 -6.47
CA VAL A 154 6.90 4.94 -5.72
C VAL A 154 6.55 6.10 -6.67
N LEU A 155 7.27 6.22 -7.79
CA LEU A 155 7.01 7.30 -8.76
C LEU A 155 5.63 7.19 -9.41
N ARG A 156 5.16 5.97 -9.71
CA ARG A 156 3.79 5.75 -10.23
C ARG A 156 2.74 6.17 -9.21
N MET A 157 2.92 5.79 -7.93
CA MET A 157 2.01 6.20 -6.87
C MET A 157 1.99 7.72 -6.72
N GLY A 158 3.14 8.40 -6.72
CA GLY A 158 3.20 9.86 -6.69
C GLY A 158 2.46 10.52 -7.87
N THR A 159 2.54 9.93 -9.06
CA THR A 159 1.77 10.40 -10.22
C THR A 159 0.27 10.24 -9.99
N ALA A 160 -0.18 9.09 -9.48
CA ALA A 160 -1.59 8.83 -9.18
C ALA A 160 -2.14 9.81 -8.11
N ILE A 161 -1.36 10.13 -7.08
CA ILE A 161 -1.72 11.13 -6.07
C ILE A 161 -1.95 12.51 -6.72
N ILE A 162 -1.03 12.95 -7.58
CA ILE A 162 -1.12 14.25 -8.26
C ILE A 162 -2.34 14.30 -9.18
N GLU A 163 -2.58 13.25 -9.95
CA GLU A 163 -3.73 13.16 -10.88
C GLU A 163 -5.06 13.20 -10.12
N LEU A 164 -5.17 12.42 -9.03
CA LEU A 164 -6.35 12.41 -8.18
C LEU A 164 -6.58 13.80 -7.55
N ALA A 165 -5.53 14.40 -6.98
CA ALA A 165 -5.64 15.74 -6.37
C ALA A 165 -6.05 16.81 -7.38
N ARG A 166 -5.56 16.75 -8.62
CA ARG A 166 -5.97 17.64 -9.71
C ARG A 166 -7.43 17.44 -10.13
N LYS A 167 -7.90 16.19 -10.12
CA LYS A 167 -9.30 15.85 -10.41
C LYS A 167 -10.23 16.41 -9.35
N GLU A 168 -9.96 16.14 -8.07
CA GLU A 168 -10.73 16.66 -6.94
C GLU A 168 -10.81 18.20 -6.96
N LYS A 169 -9.68 18.87 -7.27
CA LYS A 169 -9.64 20.33 -7.39
C LYS A 169 -10.55 20.88 -8.51
N LYS A 170 -10.67 20.16 -9.63
CA LYS A 170 -11.56 20.57 -10.74
C LYS A 170 -13.04 20.39 -10.40
N GLU A 171 -13.37 19.39 -9.58
CA GLU A 171 -14.75 19.13 -9.14
C GLU A 171 -15.23 20.17 -8.12
N GLU A 172 -14.32 20.73 -7.31
CA GLU A 172 -14.66 21.79 -6.34
C GLU A 172 -14.93 23.16 -7.00
N VAL A 173 -14.38 23.43 -8.17
CA VAL A 173 -14.52 24.71 -8.89
C VAL A 173 -15.79 24.76 -9.75
N ARG A 174 -16.54 23.66 -9.83
CA ARG A 174 -17.83 23.57 -10.55
C ARG A 174 -19.03 23.77 -9.65
#